data_3f5f6dff86799a00f1a06013403ab89d
#
_entry.id   3f5f6dff86799a00f1a06013403ab89d
#
_cell.length_a   1.000
_cell.length_b   1.000
_cell.length_c   1.000
_cell.angle_alpha   90.00
_cell.angle_beta   90.00
_cell.angle_gamma   90.00
#
_symmetry.space_group_name_H-M   'P 1'
#
loop_
_entity.id
_entity.type
_entity.pdbx_description
1 polymer ?
#
loop_
_entity_poly.entity_id
_entity_poly.type
_entity_poly.pdbx_seq_one_letter_code
_entity_poly.pdbx_strand_id
1 'polypeptide(L)'
;MKLNTLMKSYYSSYDYNQLRDETKSQYKYHIGIMLDTCLEDKPIGNLDCANVTSRMAKEAYDIWCDRGVSLANHVLSASRIAINYGLHMELCLVNPFLSVKRRGTTPRKTIWTREQVQTFLDTAYNDFHSRNIGLIAQMAYEWCQRLGDMRVLKWEDIDFDMKRVHIKQSKRRAEVFLPI
;
A
#
# COMPACT_ATOMS: atom_id res chain seq x y z
N MET A 1 12.08 -6.99 25.77
CA MET A 1 11.61 -7.87 24.67
C MET A 1 12.14 -7.33 23.35
N LYS A 2 12.66 -8.22 22.47
CA LYS A 2 13.16 -7.81 21.15
C LYS A 2 12.04 -7.41 20.19
N LEU A 3 12.32 -6.44 19.29
CA LEU A 3 11.35 -6.01 18.27
C LEU A 3 10.88 -7.16 17.38
N ASN A 4 11.76 -8.07 16.99
CA ASN A 4 11.36 -9.26 16.23
C ASN A 4 10.28 -10.09 16.95
N THR A 5 10.36 -10.21 18.28
CA THR A 5 9.36 -10.94 19.08
C THR A 5 8.04 -10.16 19.16
N LEU A 6 8.12 -8.84 19.32
CA LEU A 6 6.93 -7.97 19.28
C LEU A 6 6.20 -8.08 17.94
N MET A 7 6.94 -8.08 16.81
CA MET A 7 6.32 -8.19 15.49
C MET A 7 5.65 -9.55 15.28
N LYS A 8 6.23 -10.65 15.81
CA LYS A 8 5.57 -11.97 15.80
C LYS A 8 4.24 -11.93 16.55
N SER A 9 4.20 -11.29 17.72
CA SER A 9 2.98 -11.09 18.49
C SER A 9 1.96 -10.25 17.72
N TYR A 10 2.38 -9.14 17.08
CA TYR A 10 1.51 -8.32 16.25
C TYR A 10 0.89 -9.12 15.10
N TYR A 11 1.68 -9.92 14.37
CA TYR A 11 1.16 -10.72 13.25
C TYR A 11 0.18 -11.81 13.69
N SER A 12 0.23 -12.24 14.95
CA SER A 12 -0.72 -13.20 15.53
C SER A 12 -1.95 -12.52 16.15
N SER A 13 -1.98 -11.18 16.21
CA SER A 13 -3.08 -10.43 16.83
C SER A 13 -4.37 -10.49 16.02
N TYR A 14 -5.50 -10.31 16.73
CA TYR A 14 -6.80 -10.20 16.09
C TYR A 14 -6.84 -9.04 15.09
N ASP A 15 -6.36 -7.88 15.47
CA ASP A 15 -6.37 -6.67 14.63
C ASP A 15 -5.63 -6.86 13.31
N TYR A 16 -4.44 -7.51 13.35
CA TYR A 16 -3.71 -7.82 12.13
C TYR A 16 -4.47 -8.83 11.27
N ASN A 17 -5.07 -9.86 11.89
CA ASN A 17 -5.79 -10.90 11.17
C ASN A 17 -7.09 -10.42 10.51
N GLN A 18 -7.70 -9.32 10.96
CA GLN A 18 -8.85 -8.67 10.33
C GLN A 18 -8.48 -7.81 9.11
N LEU A 19 -7.20 -7.56 8.89
CA LEU A 19 -6.76 -6.79 7.72
C LEU A 19 -6.97 -7.61 6.43
N ARG A 20 -7.16 -6.90 5.30
CA ARG A 20 -7.17 -7.52 3.97
C ARG A 20 -5.80 -8.09 3.65
N ASP A 21 -5.75 -9.15 2.84
CA ASP A 21 -4.50 -9.87 2.53
C ASP A 21 -3.45 -8.98 1.87
N GLU A 22 -3.87 -8.05 0.99
CA GLU A 22 -2.96 -7.06 0.40
C GLU A 22 -2.36 -6.15 1.48
N THR A 23 -3.16 -5.73 2.47
CA THR A 23 -2.68 -4.89 3.58
C THR A 23 -1.72 -5.66 4.47
N LYS A 24 -2.04 -6.94 4.79
CA LYS A 24 -1.14 -7.83 5.55
C LYS A 24 0.20 -7.98 4.84
N SER A 25 0.18 -8.25 3.54
CA SER A 25 1.40 -8.39 2.73
C SER A 25 2.22 -7.11 2.72
N GLN A 26 1.58 -5.95 2.54
CA GLN A 26 2.25 -4.65 2.58
C GLN A 26 2.87 -4.36 3.95
N TYR A 27 2.13 -4.61 5.03
CA TYR A 27 2.65 -4.39 6.38
C TYR A 27 3.82 -5.33 6.69
N LYS A 28 3.70 -6.61 6.32
CA LYS A 28 4.79 -7.59 6.51
C LYS A 28 6.05 -7.16 5.77
N TYR A 29 5.91 -6.70 4.52
CA TYR A 29 7.02 -6.20 3.71
C TYR A 29 7.67 -4.96 4.35
N HIS A 30 6.88 -3.94 4.70
CA HIS A 30 7.43 -2.70 5.25
C HIS A 30 8.00 -2.87 6.66
N ILE A 31 7.37 -3.68 7.51
CA ILE A 31 7.91 -4.02 8.84
C ILE A 31 9.19 -4.85 8.68
N GLY A 32 9.27 -5.74 7.70
CA GLY A 32 10.51 -6.46 7.38
C GLY A 32 11.67 -5.50 7.09
N ILE A 33 11.45 -4.48 6.25
CA ILE A 33 12.46 -3.45 5.98
C ILE A 33 12.92 -2.76 7.29
N MET A 34 11.99 -2.42 8.16
CA MET A 34 12.31 -1.81 9.46
C MET A 34 13.16 -2.75 10.32
N LEU A 35 12.79 -4.02 10.44
CA LEU A 35 13.50 -4.99 11.26
C LEU A 35 14.91 -5.28 10.74
N ASP A 36 15.08 -5.32 9.42
CA ASP A 36 16.35 -5.61 8.74
C ASP A 36 17.28 -4.39 8.64
N THR A 37 16.77 -3.19 8.98
CA THR A 37 17.61 -1.97 8.96
C THR A 37 18.69 -2.06 10.02
N CYS A 38 19.96 -1.99 9.60
CA CYS A 38 21.12 -2.00 10.50
C CYS A 38 21.43 -0.58 10.97
N LEU A 39 21.58 -0.43 12.28
CA LEU A 39 22.12 0.74 12.95
C LEU A 39 23.28 0.27 13.84
N GLU A 40 24.44 0.91 13.74
CA GLU A 40 25.65 0.52 14.51
C GLU A 40 25.94 -1.01 14.41
N ASP A 41 25.91 -1.53 13.15
CA ASP A 41 26.13 -2.94 12.79
C ASP A 41 25.13 -3.97 13.36
N LYS A 42 24.01 -3.50 13.91
CA LYS A 42 22.96 -4.38 14.44
C LYS A 42 21.60 -4.10 13.77
N PRO A 43 20.89 -5.13 13.28
CA PRO A 43 19.53 -4.98 12.83
C PRO A 43 18.61 -4.48 13.95
N ILE A 44 17.78 -3.48 13.66
CA ILE A 44 16.80 -2.93 14.63
C ILE A 44 15.92 -4.03 15.23
N GLY A 45 15.56 -5.02 14.44
CA GLY A 45 14.75 -6.17 14.88
C GLY A 45 15.35 -6.95 16.04
N ASN A 46 16.67 -6.89 16.22
CA ASN A 46 17.41 -7.58 17.29
C ASN A 46 17.54 -6.75 18.58
N LEU A 47 17.15 -5.47 18.54
CA LEU A 47 17.20 -4.58 19.69
C LEU A 47 15.98 -4.84 20.60
N ASP A 48 16.18 -4.60 21.89
CA ASP A 48 15.05 -4.56 22.83
C ASP A 48 14.20 -3.29 22.56
N CYS A 49 12.88 -3.44 22.67
CA CYS A 49 11.94 -2.34 22.42
C CYS A 49 12.25 -1.10 23.27
N ALA A 50 12.72 -1.30 24.51
CA ALA A 50 13.08 -0.20 25.43
C ALA A 50 14.36 0.56 24.97
N ASN A 51 15.20 -0.05 24.16
CA ASN A 51 16.47 0.52 23.71
C ASN A 51 16.38 1.23 22.35
N VAL A 52 15.25 1.14 21.66
CA VAL A 52 15.02 1.85 20.40
C VAL A 52 14.63 3.28 20.69
N THR A 53 15.54 4.21 20.41
CA THR A 53 15.33 5.64 20.68
C THR A 53 14.70 6.34 19.47
N SER A 54 14.15 7.56 19.72
CA SER A 54 13.67 8.43 18.63
C SER A 54 14.77 8.86 17.67
N ARG A 55 16.03 8.97 18.15
CA ARG A 55 17.20 9.23 17.31
C ARG A 55 17.41 8.07 16.33
N MET A 56 17.43 6.84 16.82
CA MET A 56 17.57 5.63 15.98
C MET A 56 16.44 5.51 14.97
N ALA A 57 15.20 5.82 15.38
CA ALA A 57 14.05 5.83 14.46
C ALA A 57 14.21 6.87 13.34
N LYS A 58 14.78 8.03 13.66
CA LYS A 58 15.07 9.07 12.67
C LYS A 58 16.20 8.66 11.72
N GLU A 59 17.29 8.09 12.22
CA GLU A 59 18.39 7.56 11.42
C GLU A 59 17.91 6.45 10.46
N ALA A 60 17.12 5.51 10.95
CA ALA A 60 16.50 4.48 10.12
C ALA A 60 15.61 5.08 9.01
N TYR A 61 14.82 6.09 9.34
CA TYR A 61 13.97 6.78 8.37
C TYR A 61 14.80 7.46 7.28
N ASP A 62 15.93 8.06 7.61
CA ASP A 62 16.84 8.69 6.63
C ASP A 62 17.42 7.63 5.68
N ILE A 63 17.87 6.48 6.20
CA ILE A 63 18.33 5.34 5.38
C ILE A 63 17.20 4.88 4.41
N TRP A 64 15.94 4.82 4.88
CA TRP A 64 14.84 4.46 4.00
C TRP A 64 14.57 5.51 2.93
N CYS A 65 14.78 6.79 3.23
CA CYS A 65 14.62 7.88 2.27
C CYS A 65 15.60 7.79 1.10
N ASP A 66 16.80 7.24 1.29
CA ASP A 66 17.76 7.00 0.21
C ASP A 66 17.26 5.98 -0.81
N ARG A 67 16.39 5.06 -0.38
CA ARG A 67 15.67 4.12 -1.26
C ARG A 67 14.41 4.70 -1.89
N GLY A 68 13.97 5.87 -1.43
CA GLY A 68 12.81 6.59 -1.93
C GLY A 68 11.85 7.05 -0.83
N VAL A 69 11.50 8.33 -0.86
CA VAL A 69 10.65 8.98 0.17
C VAL A 69 9.28 8.30 0.33
N SER A 70 8.68 7.84 -0.77
CA SER A 70 7.39 7.12 -0.72
C SER A 70 7.50 5.82 0.06
N LEU A 71 8.54 5.01 -0.23
CA LEU A 71 8.84 3.78 0.52
C LEU A 71 9.06 4.08 2.00
N ALA A 72 9.93 5.05 2.32
CA ALA A 72 10.21 5.46 3.69
C ALA A 72 8.94 5.83 4.48
N ASN A 73 8.04 6.59 3.84
CA ASN A 73 6.76 6.96 4.45
C ASN A 73 5.86 5.75 4.72
N HIS A 74 5.87 4.73 3.87
CA HIS A 74 5.12 3.49 4.09
C HIS A 74 5.74 2.65 5.21
N VAL A 75 7.06 2.49 5.22
CA VAL A 75 7.78 1.80 6.29
C VAL A 75 7.52 2.48 7.63
N LEU A 76 7.65 3.80 7.71
CA LEU A 76 7.37 4.57 8.92
C LEU A 76 5.92 4.37 9.41
N SER A 77 4.95 4.33 8.48
CA SER A 77 3.54 4.12 8.83
C SER A 77 3.30 2.76 9.42
N ALA A 78 3.82 1.70 8.78
CA ALA A 78 3.67 0.33 9.24
C ALA A 78 4.37 0.11 10.59
N SER A 79 5.59 0.69 10.77
CA SER A 79 6.32 0.66 12.03
C SER A 79 5.53 1.30 13.17
N ARG A 80 4.93 2.47 12.94
CA ARG A 80 4.09 3.15 13.94
C ARG A 80 2.92 2.29 14.39
N ILE A 81 2.21 1.68 13.45
CA ILE A 81 1.04 0.84 13.74
C ILE A 81 1.46 -0.38 14.57
N ALA A 82 2.52 -1.08 14.14
CA ALA A 82 2.97 -2.28 14.83
C ALA A 82 3.53 -2.00 16.25
N ILE A 83 4.24 -0.89 16.43
CA ILE A 83 4.72 -0.49 17.77
C ILE A 83 3.58 0.02 18.66
N ASN A 84 2.57 0.71 18.09
CA ASN A 84 1.38 1.09 18.85
C ASN A 84 0.63 -0.13 19.39
N TYR A 85 0.54 -1.23 18.62
CA TYR A 85 0.05 -2.49 19.17
C TYR A 85 0.86 -2.90 20.41
N GLY A 86 2.19 -2.81 20.35
CA GLY A 86 3.06 -3.09 21.50
C GLY A 86 2.79 -2.20 22.71
N LEU A 87 2.46 -0.92 22.48
CA LEU A 87 2.04 -0.01 23.58
C LEU A 87 0.71 -0.45 24.21
N HIS A 88 -0.30 -0.77 23.39
CA HIS A 88 -1.61 -1.19 23.88
C HIS A 88 -1.55 -2.51 24.65
N MET A 89 -0.59 -3.36 24.32
CA MET A 89 -0.34 -4.66 24.99
C MET A 89 0.67 -4.53 26.14
N GLU A 90 1.09 -3.31 26.52
CA GLU A 90 2.07 -3.02 27.57
C GLU A 90 3.43 -3.73 27.35
N LEU A 91 3.74 -4.08 26.09
CA LEU A 91 4.99 -4.77 25.71
C LEU A 91 6.14 -3.79 25.43
N CYS A 92 5.83 -2.52 25.23
CA CYS A 92 6.79 -1.41 25.14
C CYS A 92 6.19 -0.15 25.77
N LEU A 93 7.05 0.77 26.22
CA LEU A 93 6.63 1.99 26.93
C LEU A 93 6.44 3.20 26.04
N VAL A 94 7.13 3.22 24.88
CA VAL A 94 7.13 4.36 23.94
C VAL A 94 7.15 3.86 22.51
N ASN A 95 6.56 4.64 21.61
CA ASN A 95 6.74 4.43 20.19
C ASN A 95 7.73 5.48 19.63
N PRO A 96 9.00 5.10 19.38
CA PRO A 96 10.03 6.04 18.97
C PRO A 96 9.78 6.62 17.56
N PHE A 97 9.01 5.93 16.73
CA PHE A 97 8.70 6.37 15.36
C PHE A 97 7.67 7.50 15.30
N LEU A 98 6.91 7.79 16.37
CA LEU A 98 5.91 8.86 16.36
C LEU A 98 6.53 10.25 16.18
N SER A 99 7.72 10.47 16.73
CA SER A 99 8.44 11.75 16.65
C SER A 99 9.01 12.05 15.26
N VAL A 100 9.17 11.04 14.40
CA VAL A 100 9.76 11.19 13.07
C VAL A 100 8.77 11.89 12.13
N LYS A 101 9.12 13.05 11.58
CA LYS A 101 8.29 13.76 10.60
C LYS A 101 8.46 13.13 9.21
N ARG A 102 7.35 12.87 8.51
CA ARG A 102 7.36 12.43 7.12
C ARG A 102 7.91 13.52 6.21
N ARG A 103 8.72 13.12 5.22
CA ARG A 103 9.09 14.00 4.11
C ARG A 103 7.95 14.04 3.09
N GLY A 104 7.73 15.23 2.52
CA GLY A 104 6.77 15.40 1.43
C GLY A 104 7.22 14.66 0.16
N THR A 105 6.25 14.17 -0.60
CA THR A 105 6.48 13.64 -1.94
C THR A 105 5.91 14.61 -2.97
N THR A 106 6.64 14.85 -4.06
CA THR A 106 6.14 15.67 -5.14
C THR A 106 5.13 14.86 -5.95
N PRO A 107 3.88 15.33 -6.13
CA PRO A 107 2.91 14.66 -6.98
C PRO A 107 3.40 14.57 -8.41
N ARG A 108 3.07 13.49 -9.11
CA ARG A 108 3.33 13.39 -10.54
C ARG A 108 2.49 14.45 -11.27
N LYS A 109 3.14 15.24 -12.12
CA LYS A 109 2.48 16.28 -12.93
C LYS A 109 2.11 15.80 -14.34
N THR A 110 2.66 14.66 -14.76
CA THR A 110 2.41 14.11 -16.09
C THR A 110 1.01 13.56 -16.17
N ILE A 111 0.20 14.17 -17.02
CA ILE A 111 -1.15 13.71 -17.39
C ILE A 111 -1.06 13.30 -18.86
N TRP A 112 -1.58 12.13 -19.19
CA TRP A 112 -1.62 11.68 -20.59
C TRP A 112 -2.57 12.54 -21.40
N THR A 113 -2.14 12.93 -22.59
CA THR A 113 -3.03 13.59 -23.55
C THR A 113 -3.98 12.57 -24.16
N ARG A 114 -5.04 13.05 -24.82
CA ARG A 114 -6.00 12.18 -25.50
C ARG A 114 -5.31 11.36 -26.61
N GLU A 115 -4.37 11.96 -27.34
CA GLU A 115 -3.60 11.31 -28.40
C GLU A 115 -2.73 10.17 -27.83
N GLN A 116 -2.11 10.40 -26.65
CA GLN A 116 -1.31 9.36 -25.99
C GLN A 116 -2.17 8.18 -25.53
N VAL A 117 -3.37 8.46 -25.00
CA VAL A 117 -4.34 7.41 -24.64
C VAL A 117 -4.75 6.63 -25.89
N GLN A 118 -5.08 7.31 -26.99
CA GLN A 118 -5.47 6.65 -28.23
C GLN A 118 -4.34 5.77 -28.79
N THR A 119 -3.12 6.29 -28.86
CA THR A 119 -1.94 5.54 -29.33
C THR A 119 -1.72 4.28 -28.48
N PHE A 120 -1.88 4.40 -27.14
CA PHE A 120 -1.77 3.25 -26.25
C PHE A 120 -2.84 2.20 -26.54
N LEU A 121 -4.10 2.62 -26.71
CA LEU A 121 -5.20 1.71 -27.00
C LEU A 121 -5.03 1.01 -28.35
N ASP A 122 -4.67 1.75 -29.40
CA ASP A 122 -4.42 1.19 -30.73
C ASP A 122 -3.30 0.15 -30.70
N THR A 123 -2.21 0.46 -29.99
CA THR A 123 -1.10 -0.48 -29.80
C THR A 123 -1.55 -1.74 -29.04
N ALA A 124 -2.29 -1.56 -27.95
CA ALA A 124 -2.74 -2.68 -27.12
C ALA A 124 -3.75 -3.58 -27.84
N TYR A 125 -4.65 -3.03 -28.64
CA TYR A 125 -5.64 -3.81 -29.37
C TYR A 125 -5.07 -4.54 -30.60
N ASN A 126 -3.99 -4.03 -31.18
CA ASN A 126 -3.30 -4.66 -32.29
C ASN A 126 -2.45 -5.89 -31.85
N ASP A 127 -2.14 -6.01 -30.56
CA ASP A 127 -1.42 -7.16 -30.01
C ASP A 127 -2.36 -8.08 -29.20
N PHE A 128 -2.40 -9.36 -29.59
CA PHE A 128 -3.26 -10.36 -28.95
C PHE A 128 -3.04 -10.48 -27.43
N HIS A 129 -1.81 -10.36 -26.96
CA HIS A 129 -1.48 -10.51 -25.54
C HIS A 129 -1.81 -9.26 -24.72
N SER A 130 -1.82 -8.10 -25.34
CA SER A 130 -2.03 -6.80 -24.67
C SER A 130 -3.46 -6.30 -24.74
N ARG A 131 -4.32 -6.88 -25.60
CA ARG A 131 -5.70 -6.39 -25.80
C ARG A 131 -6.55 -6.33 -24.52
N ASN A 132 -6.36 -7.28 -23.59
CA ASN A 132 -7.07 -7.27 -22.32
C ASN A 132 -6.59 -6.11 -21.42
N ILE A 133 -5.31 -5.74 -21.51
CA ILE A 133 -4.77 -4.57 -20.82
C ILE A 133 -5.36 -3.29 -21.41
N GLY A 134 -5.47 -3.21 -22.73
CA GLY A 134 -6.15 -2.13 -23.44
C GLY A 134 -7.60 -1.97 -23.00
N LEU A 135 -8.37 -3.06 -22.96
CA LEU A 135 -9.77 -3.05 -22.53
C LEU A 135 -9.93 -2.54 -21.07
N ILE A 136 -9.12 -3.07 -20.15
CA ILE A 136 -9.15 -2.65 -18.75
C ILE A 136 -8.79 -1.16 -18.61
N ALA A 137 -7.77 -0.70 -19.34
CA ALA A 137 -7.36 0.70 -19.33
C ALA A 137 -8.44 1.61 -19.93
N GLN A 138 -9.09 1.19 -21.03
CA GLN A 138 -10.19 1.93 -21.64
C GLN A 138 -11.38 2.04 -20.70
N MET A 139 -11.85 0.95 -20.10
CA MET A 139 -12.94 0.97 -19.12
C MET A 139 -12.61 1.88 -17.93
N ALA A 140 -11.36 1.83 -17.43
CA ALA A 140 -10.94 2.70 -16.34
C ALA A 140 -10.94 4.18 -16.74
N TYR A 141 -10.56 4.50 -17.98
CA TYR A 141 -10.54 5.86 -18.53
C TYR A 141 -11.96 6.40 -18.80
N GLU A 142 -12.78 5.63 -19.52
CA GLU A 142 -14.13 6.03 -19.90
C GLU A 142 -15.07 6.19 -18.68
N TRP A 143 -15.00 5.25 -17.75
CA TRP A 143 -15.86 5.23 -16.57
C TRP A 143 -15.25 5.89 -15.34
N CYS A 144 -14.04 6.42 -15.42
CA CYS A 144 -13.32 7.04 -14.29
C CYS A 144 -13.25 6.13 -13.05
N GLN A 145 -13.15 4.81 -13.27
CA GLN A 145 -13.08 3.83 -12.21
C GLN A 145 -11.63 3.39 -11.95
N ARG A 146 -11.41 2.78 -10.77
CA ARG A 146 -10.08 2.27 -10.44
C ARG A 146 -9.76 1.06 -11.30
N LEU A 147 -8.51 1.00 -11.77
CA LEU A 147 -8.00 -0.12 -12.57
C LEU A 147 -8.25 -1.49 -11.90
N GLY A 148 -8.11 -1.56 -10.57
CA GLY A 148 -8.35 -2.78 -9.80
C GLY A 148 -9.80 -3.24 -9.84
N ASP A 149 -10.76 -2.32 -9.90
CA ASP A 149 -12.19 -2.64 -9.98
C ASP A 149 -12.54 -3.12 -11.39
N MET A 150 -11.92 -2.54 -12.43
CA MET A 150 -12.12 -3.00 -13.83
C MET A 150 -11.55 -4.39 -14.09
N ARG A 151 -10.44 -4.75 -13.44
CA ARG A 151 -9.82 -6.09 -13.57
C ARG A 151 -10.69 -7.25 -13.09
N VAL A 152 -11.64 -6.98 -12.21
CA VAL A 152 -12.51 -8.00 -11.59
C VAL A 152 -13.94 -7.91 -12.06
N LEU A 153 -14.24 -6.99 -12.99
CA LEU A 153 -15.56 -6.85 -13.60
C LEU A 153 -15.93 -8.14 -14.36
N LYS A 154 -17.15 -8.59 -14.18
CA LYS A 154 -17.68 -9.80 -14.83
C LYS A 154 -18.81 -9.44 -15.79
N TRP A 155 -19.10 -10.35 -16.71
CA TRP A 155 -20.22 -10.20 -17.64
C TRP A 155 -21.57 -10.09 -16.92
N GLU A 156 -21.74 -10.74 -15.78
CA GLU A 156 -22.95 -10.66 -14.93
C GLU A 156 -23.19 -9.27 -14.33
N ASP A 157 -22.13 -8.43 -14.27
CA ASP A 157 -22.25 -7.05 -13.79
C ASP A 157 -22.74 -6.10 -14.88
N ILE A 158 -22.90 -6.57 -16.14
CA ILE A 158 -23.33 -5.78 -17.30
C ILE A 158 -24.79 -6.10 -17.63
N ASP A 159 -25.65 -5.11 -17.45
CA ASP A 159 -27.05 -5.16 -17.81
C ASP A 159 -27.26 -4.53 -19.20
N PHE A 160 -27.31 -5.35 -20.24
CA PHE A 160 -27.43 -4.90 -21.63
C PHE A 160 -28.82 -4.32 -21.92
N ASP A 161 -29.88 -4.79 -21.24
CA ASP A 161 -31.23 -4.31 -21.43
C ASP A 161 -31.41 -2.89 -20.88
N MET A 162 -30.85 -2.66 -19.69
CA MET A 162 -30.86 -1.34 -19.05
C MET A 162 -29.68 -0.47 -19.49
N LYS A 163 -28.79 -0.97 -20.35
CA LYS A 163 -27.58 -0.29 -20.85
C LYS A 163 -26.75 0.31 -19.72
N ARG A 164 -26.44 -0.48 -18.71
CA ARG A 164 -25.68 -0.05 -17.54
C ARG A 164 -24.74 -1.14 -17.04
N VAL A 165 -23.68 -0.71 -16.39
CA VAL A 165 -22.78 -1.61 -15.65
C VAL A 165 -22.89 -1.32 -14.15
N HIS A 166 -22.95 -2.38 -13.35
CA HIS A 166 -22.95 -2.31 -11.90
C HIS A 166 -21.54 -2.58 -11.36
N ILE A 167 -20.97 -1.64 -10.65
CA ILE A 167 -19.59 -1.73 -10.12
C ILE A 167 -19.62 -1.60 -8.61
N LYS A 168 -19.17 -2.64 -7.91
CA LYS A 168 -18.94 -2.59 -6.47
C LYS A 168 -17.48 -2.21 -6.22
N GLN A 169 -17.26 -0.94 -5.84
CA GLN A 169 -15.92 -0.42 -5.62
C GLN A 169 -15.19 -1.15 -4.47
N SER A 170 -14.05 -1.77 -4.75
CA SER A 170 -13.28 -2.57 -3.79
C SER A 170 -12.82 -1.79 -2.56
N LYS A 171 -12.44 -0.52 -2.72
CA LYS A 171 -11.85 0.31 -1.65
C LYS A 171 -12.90 0.93 -0.72
N ARG A 172 -14.01 1.45 -1.27
CA ARG A 172 -15.07 2.15 -0.52
C ARG A 172 -16.31 1.30 -0.29
N ARG A 173 -16.40 0.14 -0.94
CA ARG A 173 -17.60 -0.74 -0.99
C ARG A 173 -18.86 -0.02 -1.49
N ALA A 174 -18.68 1.12 -2.16
CA ALA A 174 -19.78 1.83 -2.79
C ALA A 174 -20.21 1.09 -4.05
N GLU A 175 -21.51 1.05 -4.29
CA GLU A 175 -22.11 0.53 -5.51
C GLU A 175 -22.37 1.70 -6.48
N VAL A 176 -21.95 1.52 -7.73
CA VAL A 176 -22.03 2.55 -8.77
C VAL A 176 -22.67 1.91 -9.99
N PHE A 177 -23.66 2.58 -10.58
CA PHE A 177 -24.27 2.23 -11.85
C PHE A 177 -23.84 3.25 -12.89
N LEU A 178 -23.20 2.78 -13.97
CA LEU A 178 -22.70 3.62 -15.04
C LEU A 178 -23.36 3.22 -16.37
N PRO A 179 -23.62 4.17 -17.28
CA PRO A 179 -24.12 3.85 -18.62
C PRO A 179 -23.03 3.13 -19.43
N ILE A 180 -23.48 2.26 -20.35
CA ILE A 180 -22.65 1.59 -21.35
C ILE A 180 -22.71 2.40 -22.64
#